data_5fccd066accab615554c9aec88482b7d
#
_entry.id   5fccd066accab615554c9aec88482b7d
#
_cell.length_a   1.000
_cell.length_b   1.000
_cell.length_c   1.000
_cell.angle_alpha   90.00
_cell.angle_beta   90.00
_cell.angle_gamma   90.00
#
_symmetry.space_group_name_H-M   'P 1'
#
loop_
_entity.id
_entity.type
_entity.pdbx_description
1 polymer ?
#
loop_
_entity_poly.entity_id
_entity_poly.type
_entity_poly.pdbx_seq_one_letter_code
_entity_poly.pdbx_strand_id
1 'polypeptide(L)'
;AFTMLPTLVIGIFDQYVSAVMLERYPQLYHEPFFTGRAIGGWMANAVYHSITNFFFVTYMFEAQTIRHAGHTTYQWLWGTALYFSVLVTVLGKAALVSNVWTRYTPLAIPGSLGLTLVFFVVFATIAPALGVSMEYSYIVPRLLGTPRFWIVIVFVPVLSLLRDLLWRFWQRTYRPKSYHIVQEMQKYQLQDVHPRTDAFRKNIRQVRAVQRMRRSRGYAFSQTEGDQAHLIRQYDTTKERPPGL
;
A
#
# COMPACT_ATOMS: atom_id res chain seq x y z
N ALA A 1 1.06 -15.69 -11.68
CA ALA A 1 0.17 -16.64 -11.03
C ALA A 1 0.49 -16.78 -9.53
N PHE A 2 1.74 -16.99 -9.14
CA PHE A 2 2.13 -17.35 -7.75
C PHE A 2 2.01 -16.22 -6.72
N THR A 3 1.99 -14.96 -7.13
CA THR A 3 1.76 -13.79 -6.25
C THR A 3 0.30 -13.37 -6.20
N MET A 4 -0.58 -14.05 -6.92
CA MET A 4 -2.01 -13.70 -7.04
C MET A 4 -2.77 -13.90 -5.72
N LEU A 5 -2.48 -14.97 -4.99
CA LEU A 5 -3.16 -15.28 -3.72
C LEU A 5 -3.01 -14.17 -2.67
N PRO A 6 -1.79 -13.71 -2.32
CA PRO A 6 -1.63 -12.61 -1.38
C PRO A 6 -2.30 -11.32 -1.84
N THR A 7 -2.20 -11.01 -3.14
CA THR A 7 -2.81 -9.80 -3.72
C THR A 7 -4.33 -9.82 -3.59
N LEU A 8 -4.98 -10.97 -3.87
CA LEU A 8 -6.42 -11.14 -3.69
C LEU A 8 -6.82 -11.04 -2.22
N VAL A 9 -6.09 -11.71 -1.32
CA VAL A 9 -6.40 -11.68 0.11
C VAL A 9 -6.27 -10.27 0.68
N ILE A 10 -5.21 -9.54 0.31
CA ILE A 10 -5.03 -8.14 0.71
C ILE A 10 -6.16 -7.28 0.11
N GLY A 11 -6.49 -7.44 -1.18
CA GLY A 11 -7.53 -6.66 -1.83
C GLY A 11 -8.93 -6.84 -1.22
N ILE A 12 -9.23 -8.03 -0.68
CA ILE A 12 -10.54 -8.35 -0.10
C ILE A 12 -10.61 -8.00 1.39
N PHE A 13 -9.56 -8.30 2.15
CA PHE A 13 -9.58 -8.29 3.61
C PHE A 13 -8.79 -7.15 4.25
N ASP A 14 -7.92 -6.46 3.50
CA ASP A 14 -7.11 -5.39 4.09
C ASP A 14 -7.94 -4.12 4.25
N GLN A 15 -7.90 -3.57 5.45
CA GLN A 15 -8.53 -2.30 5.81
C GLN A 15 -7.50 -1.46 6.54
N TYR A 16 -7.26 -0.26 6.05
CA TYR A 16 -6.31 0.63 6.73
C TYR A 16 -6.91 1.32 7.96
N VAL A 17 -8.24 1.49 8.02
CA VAL A 17 -8.99 2.05 9.15
C VAL A 17 -10.36 1.36 9.20
N SER A 18 -10.94 1.15 10.40
CA SER A 18 -12.27 0.56 10.55
C SER A 18 -13.37 1.45 9.94
N ALA A 19 -14.47 0.83 9.47
CA ALA A 19 -15.59 1.53 8.87
C ALA A 19 -16.18 2.60 9.80
N VAL A 20 -16.26 2.30 11.11
CA VAL A 20 -16.75 3.24 12.12
C VAL A 20 -15.91 4.50 12.22
N MET A 21 -14.58 4.35 12.13
CA MET A 21 -13.66 5.50 12.14
C MET A 21 -13.69 6.29 10.83
N LEU A 22 -13.89 5.63 9.69
CA LEU A 22 -14.05 6.29 8.39
C LEU A 22 -15.34 7.12 8.33
N GLU A 23 -16.43 6.61 8.89
CA GLU A 23 -17.69 7.35 9.03
C GLU A 23 -17.54 8.57 9.95
N ARG A 24 -16.76 8.41 11.02
CA ARG A 24 -16.48 9.49 11.97
C ARG A 24 -15.56 10.57 11.43
N TYR A 25 -14.57 10.19 10.59
CA TYR A 25 -13.58 11.08 10.00
C TYR A 25 -13.64 11.06 8.46
N PRO A 26 -14.66 11.64 7.83
CA PRO A 26 -14.85 11.61 6.38
C PRO A 26 -13.74 12.33 5.61
N GLN A 27 -12.91 13.12 6.28
CA GLN A 27 -11.74 13.80 5.69
C GLN A 27 -10.68 12.83 5.16
N LEU A 28 -10.62 11.60 5.71
CA LEU A 28 -9.68 10.57 5.25
C LEU A 28 -9.94 10.14 3.80
N TYR A 29 -11.17 10.31 3.29
CA TYR A 29 -11.51 10.04 1.89
C TYR A 29 -10.99 11.10 0.91
N HIS A 30 -10.61 12.28 1.39
CA HIS A 30 -10.12 13.37 0.54
C HIS A 30 -8.60 13.34 0.33
N GLU A 31 -7.87 12.45 1.02
CA GLU A 31 -6.44 12.32 0.80
C GLU A 31 -6.16 11.63 -0.54
N PRO A 32 -5.45 12.27 -1.49
CA PRO A 32 -5.14 11.66 -2.77
C PRO A 32 -4.06 10.60 -2.59
N PHE A 33 -4.44 9.32 -2.71
CA PHE A 33 -3.49 8.20 -2.67
C PHE A 33 -2.67 8.09 -3.96
N PHE A 34 -3.28 8.41 -5.11
CA PHE A 34 -2.67 8.34 -6.44
C PHE A 34 -2.20 9.71 -6.90
N THR A 35 -1.08 10.14 -6.37
CA THR A 35 -0.40 11.35 -6.83
C THR A 35 0.78 10.96 -7.72
N GLY A 36 1.11 11.76 -8.74
CA GLY A 36 2.27 11.51 -9.60
C GLY A 36 3.57 11.30 -8.83
N ARG A 37 3.76 12.00 -7.72
CA ARG A 37 4.90 11.80 -6.81
C ARG A 37 4.87 10.43 -6.13
N ALA A 38 3.71 9.93 -5.75
CA ALA A 38 3.57 8.61 -5.14
C ALA A 38 3.89 7.51 -6.16
N ILE A 39 3.37 7.62 -7.38
CA ILE A 39 3.66 6.68 -8.48
C ILE A 39 5.15 6.70 -8.82
N GLY A 40 5.77 7.87 -8.99
CA GLY A 40 7.21 8.00 -9.21
C GLY A 40 8.05 7.38 -8.08
N GLY A 41 7.63 7.55 -6.83
CA GLY A 41 8.25 6.89 -5.67
C GLY A 41 8.12 5.37 -5.71
N TRP A 42 7.00 4.83 -6.14
CA TRP A 42 6.81 3.37 -6.29
C TRP A 42 7.67 2.80 -7.42
N MET A 43 7.77 3.51 -8.56
CA MET A 43 8.65 3.12 -9.66
C MET A 43 10.12 3.14 -9.25
N ALA A 44 10.58 4.21 -8.62
CA ALA A 44 11.95 4.29 -8.09
C ALA A 44 12.25 3.16 -7.09
N ASN A 45 11.28 2.82 -6.24
CA ASN A 45 11.39 1.69 -5.33
C ASN A 45 11.49 0.35 -6.05
N ALA A 46 10.69 0.14 -7.11
CA ALA A 46 10.75 -1.08 -7.90
C ALA A 46 12.13 -1.24 -8.59
N VAL A 47 12.67 -0.16 -9.13
CA VAL A 47 14.02 -0.14 -9.71
C VAL A 47 15.08 -0.48 -8.66
N TYR A 48 14.99 0.10 -7.46
CA TYR A 48 15.89 -0.22 -6.35
C TYR A 48 15.83 -1.70 -5.98
N HIS A 49 14.62 -2.28 -5.84
CA HIS A 49 14.47 -3.72 -5.55
C HIS A 49 15.05 -4.59 -6.65
N SER A 50 14.84 -4.23 -7.92
CA SER A 50 15.36 -4.95 -9.07
C SER A 50 16.91 -4.94 -9.07
N ILE A 51 17.51 -3.78 -8.90
CA ILE A 51 18.97 -3.61 -8.84
C ILE A 51 19.56 -4.42 -7.68
N THR A 52 18.97 -4.30 -6.49
CA THR A 52 19.44 -5.01 -5.30
C THR A 52 19.37 -6.52 -5.50
N ASN A 53 18.21 -7.06 -5.95
CA ASN A 53 18.10 -8.50 -6.20
C ASN A 53 19.08 -8.98 -7.26
N PHE A 54 19.19 -8.28 -8.39
CA PHE A 54 20.06 -8.68 -9.49
C PHE A 54 21.53 -8.73 -9.07
N PHE A 55 22.06 -7.64 -8.53
CA PHE A 55 23.49 -7.56 -8.21
C PHE A 55 23.89 -8.49 -7.07
N PHE A 56 23.10 -8.58 -6.00
CA PHE A 56 23.46 -9.46 -4.89
C PHE A 56 23.36 -10.93 -5.27
N VAL A 57 22.33 -11.34 -6.02
CA VAL A 57 22.24 -12.72 -6.48
C VAL A 57 23.38 -13.05 -7.45
N THR A 58 23.66 -12.15 -8.41
CA THR A 58 24.76 -12.34 -9.35
C THR A 58 26.09 -12.46 -8.62
N TYR A 59 26.40 -11.56 -7.71
CA TYR A 59 27.64 -11.59 -6.92
C TYR A 59 27.80 -12.90 -6.12
N MET A 60 26.71 -13.37 -5.50
CA MET A 60 26.72 -14.60 -4.71
C MET A 60 26.89 -15.86 -5.57
N PHE A 61 26.44 -15.84 -6.83
CA PHE A 61 26.51 -16.98 -7.75
C PHE A 61 27.68 -16.88 -8.75
N GLU A 62 28.35 -15.72 -8.86
CA GLU A 62 29.48 -15.49 -9.76
C GLU A 62 30.73 -16.26 -9.35
N ALA A 63 30.85 -16.69 -8.11
CA ALA A 63 31.92 -17.59 -7.67
C ALA A 63 31.84 -18.92 -8.42
N GLN A 64 32.76 -19.11 -9.34
CA GLN A 64 32.76 -20.07 -10.45
C GLN A 64 32.59 -21.54 -10.07
N THR A 65 32.91 -21.94 -8.85
CA THR A 65 32.84 -23.33 -8.42
C THR A 65 31.89 -23.50 -7.21
N ILE A 66 30.78 -24.16 -7.43
CA ILE A 66 29.78 -24.38 -6.35
C ILE A 66 30.14 -25.61 -5.52
N ARG A 67 30.92 -26.55 -6.04
CA ARG A 67 31.31 -27.81 -5.39
C ARG A 67 32.77 -28.17 -5.64
N HIS A 68 33.34 -28.99 -4.75
CA HIS A 68 34.65 -29.62 -4.91
C HIS A 68 34.80 -30.41 -6.22
N ALA A 69 33.70 -30.73 -6.90
CA ALA A 69 33.66 -31.45 -8.17
C ALA A 69 33.87 -30.56 -9.42
N GLY A 70 34.17 -29.26 -9.26
CA GLY A 70 34.47 -28.36 -10.39
C GLY A 70 33.31 -27.93 -11.27
N HIS A 71 32.06 -28.22 -10.85
CA HIS A 71 30.90 -27.81 -11.61
C HIS A 71 30.67 -26.28 -11.53
N THR A 72 30.53 -25.63 -12.69
CA THR A 72 30.21 -24.20 -12.81
C THR A 72 28.74 -23.94 -12.54
N THR A 73 28.45 -22.68 -12.16
CA THR A 73 27.07 -22.20 -12.04
C THR A 73 26.48 -22.01 -13.43
N TYR A 74 25.51 -22.84 -13.78
CA TYR A 74 24.77 -22.70 -15.02
C TYR A 74 23.78 -21.52 -14.97
N GLN A 75 23.53 -20.88 -16.09
CA GLN A 75 22.59 -19.78 -16.24
C GLN A 75 21.22 -20.08 -15.63
N TRP A 76 20.72 -21.29 -15.79
CA TRP A 76 19.45 -21.75 -15.24
C TRP A 76 19.42 -21.79 -13.71
N LEU A 77 20.50 -22.19 -13.08
CA LEU A 77 20.60 -22.22 -11.61
C LEU A 77 20.58 -20.82 -11.03
N TRP A 78 21.37 -19.91 -11.61
CA TRP A 78 21.39 -18.51 -11.24
C TRP A 78 20.05 -17.82 -11.50
N GLY A 79 19.45 -18.01 -12.68
CA GLY A 79 18.14 -17.43 -13.03
C GLY A 79 17.03 -17.92 -12.13
N THR A 80 17.04 -19.19 -11.72
CA THR A 80 16.05 -19.74 -10.79
C THR A 80 16.24 -19.17 -9.38
N ALA A 81 17.47 -19.04 -8.91
CA ALA A 81 17.76 -18.40 -7.62
C ALA A 81 17.32 -16.92 -7.61
N LEU A 82 17.56 -16.19 -8.69
CA LEU A 82 17.09 -14.83 -8.87
C LEU A 82 15.55 -14.76 -8.82
N TYR A 83 14.86 -15.65 -9.54
CA TYR A 83 13.41 -15.73 -9.53
C TYR A 83 12.84 -15.94 -8.13
N PHE A 84 13.38 -16.88 -7.36
CA PHE A 84 12.95 -17.11 -5.98
C PHE A 84 13.25 -15.92 -5.06
N SER A 85 14.40 -15.28 -5.21
CA SER A 85 14.75 -14.08 -4.44
C SER A 85 13.77 -12.93 -4.71
N VAL A 86 13.44 -12.68 -5.97
CA VAL A 86 12.43 -11.67 -6.36
C VAL A 86 11.05 -12.05 -5.83
N LEU A 87 10.64 -13.33 -5.93
CA LEU A 87 9.37 -13.79 -5.41
C LEU A 87 9.25 -13.54 -3.91
N VAL A 88 10.26 -13.92 -3.13
CA VAL A 88 10.26 -13.68 -1.67
C VAL A 88 10.25 -12.19 -1.35
N THR A 89 10.97 -11.37 -2.11
CA THR A 89 10.96 -9.90 -1.97
C THR A 89 9.55 -9.33 -2.21
N VAL A 90 8.86 -9.77 -3.26
CA VAL A 90 7.49 -9.34 -3.58
C VAL A 90 6.49 -9.78 -2.51
N LEU A 91 6.59 -11.03 -2.05
CA LEU A 91 5.75 -11.55 -0.98
C LEU A 91 6.01 -10.82 0.35
N GLY A 92 7.26 -10.55 0.67
CA GLY A 92 7.64 -9.74 1.83
C GLY A 92 7.14 -8.30 1.72
N LYS A 93 7.18 -7.71 0.52
CA LYS A 93 6.60 -6.39 0.27
C LYS A 93 5.09 -6.40 0.47
N ALA A 94 4.38 -7.42 0.00
CA ALA A 94 2.95 -7.59 0.24
C ALA A 94 2.64 -7.67 1.74
N ALA A 95 3.43 -8.44 2.51
CA ALA A 95 3.32 -8.51 3.96
C ALA A 95 3.53 -7.16 4.65
N LEU A 96 4.53 -6.39 4.19
CA LEU A 96 4.77 -5.03 4.71
C LEU A 96 3.64 -4.07 4.34
N VAL A 97 3.04 -4.17 3.17
CA VAL A 97 1.95 -3.27 2.73
C VAL A 97 0.65 -3.55 3.46
N SER A 98 0.38 -4.80 3.83
CA SER A 98 -0.82 -5.18 4.58
C SER A 98 -0.89 -4.46 5.93
N ASN A 99 -2.04 -3.83 6.21
CA ASN A 99 -2.30 -3.10 7.44
C ASN A 99 -2.98 -3.98 8.49
N VAL A 100 -3.88 -4.87 8.05
CA VAL A 100 -4.61 -5.78 8.92
C VAL A 100 -4.21 -7.23 8.63
N TRP A 101 -3.64 -7.87 9.62
CA TRP A 101 -3.29 -9.28 9.55
C TRP A 101 -4.51 -10.14 9.91
N THR A 102 -5.30 -10.47 8.90
CA THR A 102 -6.39 -11.42 9.03
C THR A 102 -5.80 -12.85 9.07
N ARG A 103 -6.56 -13.85 9.53
CA ARG A 103 -6.12 -15.27 9.52
C ARG A 103 -5.68 -15.76 8.14
N TYR A 104 -6.20 -15.16 7.07
CA TYR A 104 -5.89 -15.53 5.68
C TYR A 104 -4.58 -14.92 5.17
N THR A 105 -4.18 -13.75 5.65
CA THR A 105 -2.95 -13.08 5.22
C THR A 105 -1.68 -13.87 5.57
N PRO A 106 -1.46 -14.34 6.82
CA PRO A 106 -0.29 -15.14 7.16
C PRO A 106 -0.31 -16.54 6.52
N LEU A 107 -1.46 -17.01 6.05
CA LEU A 107 -1.56 -18.28 5.32
C LEU A 107 -1.28 -18.09 3.82
N ALA A 108 -1.75 -17.00 3.22
CA ALA A 108 -1.62 -16.74 1.79
C ALA A 108 -0.16 -16.45 1.37
N ILE A 109 0.62 -15.78 2.20
CA ILE A 109 2.00 -15.41 1.88
C ILE A 109 2.91 -16.63 1.82
N PRO A 110 3.07 -17.44 2.90
CA PRO A 110 3.86 -18.66 2.83
C PRO A 110 3.20 -19.73 1.95
N GLY A 111 1.87 -19.75 1.85
CA GLY A 111 1.14 -20.64 0.94
C GLY A 111 1.49 -20.40 -0.52
N SER A 112 1.64 -19.14 -0.95
CA SER A 112 2.10 -18.81 -2.29
C SER A 112 3.54 -19.28 -2.55
N LEU A 113 4.42 -19.12 -1.57
CA LEU A 113 5.79 -19.61 -1.67
C LEU A 113 5.82 -21.14 -1.76
N GLY A 114 5.06 -21.83 -0.89
CA GLY A 114 4.94 -23.28 -0.91
C GLY A 114 4.37 -23.81 -2.22
N LEU A 115 3.32 -23.17 -2.74
CA LEU A 115 2.73 -23.51 -4.04
C LEU A 115 3.74 -23.35 -5.18
N THR A 116 4.54 -22.30 -5.15
CA THR A 116 5.60 -22.08 -6.15
C THR A 116 6.67 -23.16 -6.07
N LEU A 117 7.10 -23.55 -4.87
CA LEU A 117 8.06 -24.63 -4.68
C LEU A 117 7.52 -25.97 -5.19
N VAL A 118 6.28 -26.31 -4.84
CA VAL A 118 5.62 -27.53 -5.32
C VAL A 118 5.53 -27.53 -6.84
N PHE A 119 5.04 -26.44 -7.42
CA PHE A 119 4.98 -26.29 -8.87
C PHE A 119 6.35 -26.46 -9.53
N PHE A 120 7.37 -25.86 -8.94
CA PHE A 120 8.73 -25.93 -9.49
C PHE A 120 9.31 -27.34 -9.45
N VAL A 121 9.08 -28.08 -8.36
CA VAL A 121 9.47 -29.50 -8.24
C VAL A 121 8.72 -30.36 -9.26
N VAL A 122 7.40 -30.19 -9.36
CA VAL A 122 6.55 -30.92 -10.33
C VAL A 122 6.97 -30.59 -11.76
N PHE A 123 7.18 -29.34 -12.08
CA PHE A 123 7.63 -28.92 -13.39
C PHE A 123 9.00 -29.50 -13.75
N ALA A 124 9.94 -29.49 -12.82
CA ALA A 124 11.28 -30.05 -13.05
C ALA A 124 11.31 -31.58 -13.23
N THR A 125 10.28 -32.27 -12.80
CA THR A 125 10.15 -33.70 -13.02
C THR A 125 9.41 -34.05 -14.32
N ILE A 126 8.35 -33.31 -14.63
CA ILE A 126 7.48 -33.55 -15.77
C ILE A 126 8.07 -33.01 -17.08
N ALA A 127 8.61 -31.80 -17.08
CA ALA A 127 9.10 -31.13 -18.28
C ALA A 127 10.22 -31.88 -19.02
N PRO A 128 11.21 -32.46 -18.32
CA PRO A 128 12.20 -33.34 -18.96
C PRO A 128 11.60 -34.64 -19.50
N ALA A 129 10.63 -35.20 -18.79
CA ALA A 129 9.95 -36.44 -19.24
C ALA A 129 9.14 -36.24 -20.54
N LEU A 130 8.63 -35.02 -20.75
CA LEU A 130 7.93 -34.61 -21.98
C LEU A 130 8.87 -34.11 -23.09
N GLY A 131 10.18 -34.05 -22.84
CA GLY A 131 11.17 -33.51 -23.79
C GLY A 131 11.11 -32.01 -23.98
N VAL A 132 10.38 -31.26 -23.13
CA VAL A 132 10.19 -29.81 -23.27
C VAL A 132 11.40 -29.03 -22.74
N SER A 133 12.05 -29.51 -21.65
CA SER A 133 13.16 -28.83 -21.00
C SER A 133 14.03 -29.82 -20.23
N MET A 134 14.95 -30.48 -20.93
CA MET A 134 15.85 -31.46 -20.30
C MET A 134 16.79 -30.83 -19.26
N GLU A 135 17.06 -29.54 -19.38
CA GLU A 135 17.94 -28.77 -18.51
C GLU A 135 17.46 -28.69 -17.07
N TYR A 136 16.13 -28.72 -16.86
CA TYR A 136 15.53 -28.63 -15.52
C TYR A 136 15.68 -29.89 -14.66
N SER A 137 15.99 -31.03 -15.24
CA SER A 137 16.10 -32.32 -14.57
C SER A 137 17.05 -32.30 -13.35
N TYR A 138 18.13 -31.52 -13.42
CA TYR A 138 19.15 -31.47 -12.37
C TYR A 138 19.15 -30.16 -11.56
N ILE A 139 18.31 -29.18 -11.91
CA ILE A 139 18.34 -27.84 -11.28
C ILE A 139 17.82 -27.89 -9.87
N VAL A 140 16.69 -28.54 -9.63
CA VAL A 140 16.03 -28.58 -8.32
C VAL A 140 16.91 -29.21 -7.23
N PRO A 141 17.40 -30.45 -7.38
CA PRO A 141 18.22 -31.05 -6.35
C PRO A 141 19.53 -30.29 -6.13
N ARG A 142 20.10 -29.68 -7.17
CA ARG A 142 21.30 -28.83 -7.05
C ARG A 142 21.02 -27.54 -6.34
N LEU A 143 19.91 -26.86 -6.67
CA LEU A 143 19.53 -25.57 -6.09
C LEU A 143 19.26 -25.75 -4.59
N LEU A 144 18.38 -26.69 -4.23
CA LEU A 144 18.02 -26.95 -2.84
C LEU A 144 19.16 -27.49 -2.00
N GLY A 145 20.09 -28.25 -2.62
CA GLY A 145 21.29 -28.77 -1.98
C GLY A 145 22.42 -27.74 -1.81
N THR A 146 22.28 -26.54 -2.36
CA THR A 146 23.33 -25.51 -2.29
C THR A 146 23.06 -24.55 -1.13
N PRO A 147 23.93 -24.45 -0.09
CA PRO A 147 23.72 -23.55 1.05
C PRO A 147 23.61 -22.08 0.64
N ARG A 148 24.32 -21.67 -0.41
CA ARG A 148 24.25 -20.30 -0.96
C ARG A 148 22.84 -19.89 -1.38
N PHE A 149 22.05 -20.81 -1.91
CA PHE A 149 20.66 -20.57 -2.30
C PHE A 149 19.81 -20.14 -1.10
N TRP A 150 19.94 -20.81 0.02
CA TRP A 150 19.21 -20.49 1.24
C TRP A 150 19.63 -19.14 1.83
N ILE A 151 20.95 -18.86 1.78
CA ILE A 151 21.45 -17.54 2.22
C ILE A 151 20.89 -16.43 1.33
N VAL A 152 20.90 -16.62 0.01
CA VAL A 152 20.36 -15.63 -0.94
C VAL A 152 18.88 -15.39 -0.75
N ILE A 153 18.07 -16.43 -0.59
CA ILE A 153 16.62 -16.32 -0.40
C ILE A 153 16.24 -15.55 0.88
N VAL A 154 17.06 -15.64 1.91
CA VAL A 154 16.80 -14.92 3.16
C VAL A 154 17.44 -13.53 3.15
N PHE A 155 18.71 -13.46 2.80
CA PHE A 155 19.51 -12.23 2.96
C PHE A 155 19.14 -11.14 1.95
N VAL A 156 18.97 -11.50 0.68
CA VAL A 156 18.69 -10.50 -0.36
C VAL A 156 17.32 -9.83 -0.21
N PRO A 157 16.22 -10.56 0.08
CA PRO A 157 14.94 -9.92 0.41
C PRO A 157 14.99 -9.05 1.66
N VAL A 158 15.71 -9.48 2.69
CA VAL A 158 15.87 -8.67 3.91
C VAL A 158 16.55 -7.35 3.58
N LEU A 159 17.66 -7.35 2.83
CA LEU A 159 18.33 -6.13 2.39
C LEU A 159 17.42 -5.24 1.54
N SER A 160 16.70 -5.83 0.59
CA SER A 160 15.78 -5.10 -0.27
C SER A 160 14.65 -4.43 0.52
N LEU A 161 14.06 -5.14 1.48
CA LEU A 161 12.93 -4.67 2.27
C LEU A 161 13.33 -3.76 3.43
N LEU A 162 14.59 -3.82 3.87
CA LEU A 162 15.11 -2.99 4.96
C LEU A 162 14.90 -1.50 4.69
N ARG A 163 15.19 -1.05 3.48
CA ARG A 163 14.92 0.34 3.07
C ARG A 163 13.45 0.72 3.21
N ASP A 164 12.54 -0.16 2.82
CA ASP A 164 11.11 0.10 2.91
C ASP A 164 10.63 0.17 4.36
N LEU A 165 11.17 -0.69 5.19
CA LEU A 165 10.89 -0.71 6.62
C LEU A 165 11.40 0.56 7.30
N LEU A 166 12.63 0.97 7.00
CA LEU A 166 13.22 2.21 7.49
C LEU A 166 12.43 3.44 7.03
N TRP A 167 12.03 3.47 5.75
CA TRP A 167 11.22 4.56 5.20
C TRP A 167 9.87 4.67 5.90
N ARG A 168 9.19 3.54 6.13
CA ARG A 168 7.91 3.51 6.87
C ARG A 168 8.08 3.98 8.30
N PHE A 169 9.12 3.49 8.99
CA PHE A 169 9.44 3.92 10.34
C PHE A 169 9.66 5.44 10.38
N TRP A 170 10.50 5.96 9.49
CA TRP A 170 10.78 7.39 9.39
C TRP A 170 9.52 8.20 9.12
N GLN A 171 8.71 7.78 8.14
CA GLN A 171 7.47 8.46 7.79
C GLN A 171 6.46 8.47 8.94
N ARG A 172 6.34 7.36 9.67
CA ARG A 172 5.42 7.24 10.80
C ARG A 172 5.86 8.08 11.99
N THR A 173 7.17 8.18 12.23
CA THR A 173 7.73 8.92 13.38
C THR A 173 7.80 10.41 13.12
N TYR A 174 8.33 10.83 11.96
CA TYR A 174 8.62 12.24 11.71
C TYR A 174 7.57 12.97 10.86
N ARG A 175 6.82 12.26 10.02
CA ARG A 175 5.76 12.84 9.17
C ARG A 175 4.51 11.98 9.19
N PRO A 176 3.84 11.84 10.34
CA PRO A 176 2.61 11.05 10.44
C PRO A 176 1.54 11.68 9.54
N LYS A 177 0.90 10.84 8.72
CA LYS A 177 -0.27 11.22 7.96
C LYS A 177 -1.54 11.08 8.81
N SER A 178 -2.62 11.74 8.42
CA SER A 178 -3.88 11.73 9.16
C SER A 178 -4.38 10.31 9.47
N TYR A 179 -4.26 9.40 8.52
CA TYR A 179 -4.66 8.01 8.73
C TYR A 179 -3.77 7.26 9.75
N HIS A 180 -2.48 7.59 9.89
CA HIS A 180 -1.62 6.99 10.91
C HIS A 180 -2.10 7.37 12.32
N ILE A 181 -2.50 8.63 12.50
CA ILE A 181 -3.01 9.14 13.78
C ILE A 181 -4.32 8.42 14.14
N VAL A 182 -5.22 8.24 13.15
CA VAL A 182 -6.49 7.53 13.37
C VAL A 182 -6.27 6.04 13.66
N GLN A 183 -5.29 5.39 13.00
CA GLN A 183 -4.89 4.02 13.32
C GLN A 183 -4.38 3.88 14.76
N GLU A 184 -3.63 4.86 15.25
CA GLU A 184 -3.15 4.87 16.65
C GLU A 184 -4.30 5.08 17.62
N MET A 185 -5.21 6.00 17.35
CA MET A 185 -6.42 6.18 18.16
C MET A 185 -7.25 4.89 18.23
N GLN A 186 -7.42 4.20 17.10
CA GLN A 186 -8.12 2.93 17.06
C GLN A 186 -7.42 1.84 17.86
N LYS A 187 -6.07 1.76 17.74
CA LYS A 187 -5.27 0.75 18.45
C LYS A 187 -5.31 0.92 19.96
N TYR A 188 -5.24 2.16 20.44
CA TYR A 188 -5.21 2.46 21.87
C TYR A 188 -6.60 2.71 22.47
N GLN A 189 -7.67 2.55 21.66
CA GLN A 189 -9.06 2.83 22.08
C GLN A 189 -9.20 4.19 22.77
N LEU A 190 -8.39 5.16 22.33
CA LEU A 190 -8.44 6.49 22.87
C LEU A 190 -9.82 7.08 22.59
N GLN A 191 -10.59 7.31 23.63
CA GLN A 191 -11.80 8.11 23.55
C GLN A 191 -11.42 9.49 23.05
N ASP A 192 -12.23 10.03 22.14
CA ASP A 192 -11.98 11.35 21.55
C ASP A 192 -11.85 12.45 22.61
N VAL A 193 -10.67 12.68 23.06
CA VAL A 193 -10.30 13.81 23.94
C VAL A 193 -9.97 15.02 23.05
N HIS A 194 -10.69 15.26 21.97
CA HIS A 194 -10.39 16.42 21.14
C HIS A 194 -11.50 17.47 21.15
N PRO A 195 -11.30 18.55 21.93
CA PRO A 195 -12.08 19.78 21.79
C PRO A 195 -11.99 20.38 20.36
N ARG A 196 -10.99 19.99 19.56
CA ARG A 196 -10.84 20.34 18.13
C ARG A 196 -11.93 19.75 17.22
N THR A 197 -12.42 18.53 17.49
CA THR A 197 -13.50 17.94 16.69
C THR A 197 -14.81 18.66 16.89
N ASP A 198 -15.10 19.13 18.09
CA ASP A 198 -16.31 19.88 18.35
C ASP A 198 -16.25 21.29 17.78
N ALA A 199 -15.09 21.96 17.87
CA ALA A 199 -14.84 23.23 17.19
C ALA A 199 -14.97 23.08 15.66
N PHE A 200 -14.42 22.03 15.10
CA PHE A 200 -14.52 21.74 13.67
C PHE A 200 -15.94 21.41 13.23
N ARG A 201 -16.67 20.58 13.99
CA ARG A 201 -18.10 20.32 13.76
C ARG A 201 -18.94 21.59 13.86
N LYS A 202 -18.63 22.46 14.82
CA LYS A 202 -19.26 23.78 14.99
C LYS A 202 -19.02 24.65 13.77
N ASN A 203 -17.77 24.70 13.28
CA ASN A 203 -17.41 25.46 12.07
C ASN A 203 -18.10 24.90 10.82
N ILE A 204 -18.16 23.56 10.64
CA ILE A 204 -18.90 22.95 9.52
C ILE A 204 -20.40 23.27 9.61
N ARG A 205 -20.99 23.22 10.81
CA ARG A 205 -22.41 23.60 10.99
C ARG A 205 -22.64 25.07 10.64
N GLN A 206 -21.73 25.94 11.04
CA GLN A 206 -21.79 27.36 10.68
C GLN A 206 -21.68 27.57 9.17
N VAL A 207 -20.69 26.96 8.50
CA VAL A 207 -20.55 27.03 7.05
C VAL A 207 -21.77 26.49 6.32
N ARG A 208 -22.31 25.36 6.75
CA ARG A 208 -23.55 24.80 6.18
C ARG A 208 -24.75 25.69 6.42
N ALA A 209 -24.85 26.32 7.59
CA ALA A 209 -25.91 27.27 7.89
C ALA A 209 -25.81 28.51 6.97
N VAL A 210 -24.62 29.06 6.78
CA VAL A 210 -24.37 30.18 5.84
C VAL A 210 -24.67 29.76 4.40
N GLN A 211 -24.28 28.56 3.98
CA GLN A 211 -24.62 28.06 2.64
C GLN A 211 -26.13 27.84 2.46
N ARG A 212 -26.84 27.39 3.49
CA ARG A 212 -28.31 27.29 3.43
C ARG A 212 -28.96 28.68 3.34
N MET A 213 -28.47 29.65 4.10
CA MET A 213 -28.98 31.03 4.01
C MET A 213 -28.69 31.65 2.65
N ARG A 214 -27.53 31.36 2.03
CA ARG A 214 -27.23 31.79 0.65
C ARG A 214 -28.13 31.13 -0.38
N ARG A 215 -28.51 29.86 -0.21
CA ARG A 215 -29.44 29.15 -1.10
C ARG A 215 -30.90 29.58 -0.91
N SER A 216 -31.29 30.01 0.28
CA SER A 216 -32.67 30.49 0.55
C SER A 216 -32.88 31.94 0.11
N ARG A 217 -31.82 32.72 -0.10
CA ARG A 217 -31.91 33.99 -0.81
C ARG A 217 -32.08 33.68 -2.28
N GLY A 218 -33.28 33.93 -2.78
CA GLY A 218 -33.72 33.59 -4.13
C GLY A 218 -32.69 34.00 -5.20
N TYR A 219 -32.63 33.23 -6.25
CA TYR A 219 -31.70 33.38 -7.39
C TYR A 219 -31.72 34.77 -8.03
N ALA A 220 -32.82 35.52 -7.88
CA ALA A 220 -33.00 36.90 -8.43
C ALA A 220 -32.09 37.94 -7.79
N PHE A 221 -31.48 37.69 -6.63
CA PHE A 221 -30.73 38.71 -5.86
C PHE A 221 -29.25 38.36 -5.70
N SER A 222 -28.71 37.46 -6.49
CA SER A 222 -27.29 37.06 -6.41
C SER A 222 -26.30 38.13 -6.90
N GLN A 223 -26.80 39.23 -7.46
CA GLN A 223 -25.96 40.30 -7.99
C GLN A 223 -25.74 41.49 -7.05
N THR A 224 -26.21 41.41 -5.82
CA THR A 224 -26.18 42.58 -4.94
C THR A 224 -25.44 42.36 -3.66
N GLU A 225 -24.13 42.46 -3.71
CA GLU A 225 -23.30 42.79 -2.54
C GLU A 225 -23.18 44.35 -2.37
N GLY A 226 -24.00 45.11 -3.04
CA GLY A 226 -24.01 46.55 -2.93
C GLY A 226 -25.40 47.06 -2.52
N ASP A 227 -25.49 48.31 -2.10
CA ASP A 227 -26.60 49.18 -1.63
C ASP A 227 -28.07 48.78 -1.85
N GLN A 228 -28.35 47.78 -2.69
CA GLN A 228 -29.70 47.34 -3.01
C GLN A 228 -30.39 46.51 -1.90
N ALA A 229 -29.63 46.00 -0.92
CA ALA A 229 -30.24 45.28 0.22
C ALA A 229 -31.17 46.22 1.06
N HIS A 230 -30.89 47.52 1.03
CA HIS A 230 -31.76 48.55 1.66
C HIS A 230 -33.07 48.76 0.90
N LEU A 231 -33.00 48.81 -0.44
CA LEU A 231 -34.19 48.96 -1.30
C LEU A 231 -35.10 47.73 -1.21
N ILE A 232 -34.53 46.52 -1.12
CA ILE A 232 -35.30 45.26 -0.98
C ILE A 232 -36.04 45.22 0.35
N ARG A 233 -35.45 45.72 1.45
CA ARG A 233 -36.13 45.81 2.75
C ARG A 233 -37.31 46.77 2.74
N GLN A 234 -37.29 47.76 1.88
CA GLN A 234 -38.41 48.70 1.69
C GLN A 234 -39.62 48.03 1.00
N TYR A 235 -39.41 46.99 0.19
CA TYR A 235 -40.45 46.22 -0.49
C TYR A 235 -40.95 44.99 0.29
N ASP A 236 -40.44 44.77 1.49
CA ASP A 236 -40.90 43.67 2.33
C ASP A 236 -42.24 44.04 2.96
N THR A 237 -43.32 43.62 2.31
CA THR A 237 -44.72 43.91 2.75
C THR A 237 -45.11 43.22 4.05
N THR A 238 -44.27 42.35 4.60
CA THR A 238 -44.50 41.62 5.87
C THR A 238 -44.02 42.37 7.11
N LYS A 239 -43.30 43.48 6.93
CA LYS A 239 -42.82 44.35 8.02
C LYS A 239 -43.63 45.62 8.06
N GLU A 240 -44.21 45.92 9.21
CA GLU A 240 -44.85 47.22 9.47
C GLU A 240 -43.85 48.35 9.23
N ARG A 241 -44.26 49.36 8.47
CA ARG A 241 -43.42 50.56 8.23
C ARG A 241 -43.21 51.25 9.56
N PRO A 242 -41.98 51.66 9.90
CA PRO A 242 -41.77 52.51 11.06
C PRO A 242 -42.54 53.81 10.84
N PRO A 243 -43.26 54.27 11.86
CA PRO A 243 -44.07 55.50 11.76
C PRO A 243 -43.08 56.67 11.57
N GLY A 244 -43.13 57.32 10.39
CA GLY A 244 -42.36 58.52 10.13
C GLY A 244 -41.54 58.58 8.85
N LEU A 245 -41.78 57.71 7.88
CA LEU A 245 -41.28 57.80 6.49
C LEU A 245 -42.41 57.82 5.50
#